data_1b2804e21af38d48b10f4ef37bcee772
#
_entry.id   1b2804e21af38d48b10f4ef37bcee772
#
_cell.length_a   1.000
_cell.length_b   1.000
_cell.length_c   1.000
_cell.angle_alpha   90.00
_cell.angle_beta   90.00
_cell.angle_gamma   90.00
#
_symmetry.space_group_name_H-M   'P 1'
#
loop_
_entity.id
_entity.type
_entity.pdbx_description
1 polymer ?
#
loop_
_entity_poly.entity_id
_entity_poly.type
_entity_poly.pdbx_seq_one_letter_code
_entity_poly.pdbx_strand_id
1 'polypeptide(L)'
;MGTSVSGYVAVWDARAPTIEPQMRLTGPSKSPYLSVASNGMYVATGTELKGSDAMIDVWDLRQTSTPVHTYSEVHSDDITSLVFHPDRSQHANILLSGGMDGLICATDTSIKTEEDAVVSVGNTNASLARVGWAAYPTSYCFTPSVPVADVDMDDHDQQLVSNERWHHLGPVYAISNMQTLSLWDADKFDCIKEGVEVRKPTSFRPPWVTD
;
A
#
# COMPACT_ATOMS: atom_id res chain seq x y z
N MET A 1 3.60 8.51 14.52
CA MET A 1 2.14 8.29 14.42
C MET A 1 1.81 6.98 15.11
N GLY A 2 0.61 6.84 15.63
CA GLY A 2 0.13 5.60 16.22
C GLY A 2 -1.37 5.48 16.01
N THR A 3 -1.85 4.26 15.84
CA THR A 3 -3.28 3.95 15.77
C THR A 3 -3.83 3.66 17.16
N SER A 4 -5.10 3.91 17.37
CA SER A 4 -5.78 3.66 18.63
C SER A 4 -7.08 2.89 18.40
N VAL A 5 -7.37 1.95 19.29
CA VAL A 5 -8.64 1.21 19.32
C VAL A 5 -9.86 2.15 19.50
N SER A 6 -9.62 3.41 19.84
CA SER A 6 -10.66 4.44 20.02
C SER A 6 -11.12 5.10 18.70
N GLY A 7 -10.66 4.62 17.56
CA GLY A 7 -11.06 5.16 16.25
C GLY A 7 -10.47 6.54 15.92
N TYR A 8 -9.27 6.83 16.39
CA TYR A 8 -8.53 8.02 15.99
C TYR A 8 -7.04 7.70 15.78
N VAL A 9 -6.38 8.50 14.95
CA VAL A 9 -4.93 8.49 14.79
C VAL A 9 -4.34 9.68 15.51
N ALA A 10 -3.35 9.44 16.36
CA ALA A 10 -2.61 10.48 17.05
C ALA A 10 -1.33 10.81 16.29
N VAL A 11 -1.03 12.10 16.17
CA VAL A 11 0.18 12.60 15.51
C VAL A 11 1.00 13.41 16.51
N TRP A 12 2.29 13.05 16.63
CA TRP A 12 3.26 13.74 17.48
C TRP A 12 4.37 14.39 16.67
N ASP A 13 4.84 15.57 17.07
CA ASP A 13 6.11 16.11 16.61
C ASP A 13 7.23 15.56 17.51
N ALA A 14 8.13 14.78 16.95
CA ALA A 14 9.26 14.18 17.71
C ALA A 14 10.25 15.24 18.27
N ARG A 15 10.19 16.47 17.78
CA ARG A 15 11.00 17.60 18.25
C ARG A 15 10.37 18.34 19.44
N ALA A 16 9.08 18.17 19.64
CA ALA A 16 8.37 18.82 20.73
C ALA A 16 8.57 18.03 22.04
N PRO A 17 8.86 18.72 23.17
CA PRO A 17 9.08 18.06 24.46
C PRO A 17 7.75 17.69 25.16
N THR A 18 6.70 17.42 24.40
CA THR A 18 5.36 17.11 24.92
C THR A 18 4.98 15.66 24.66
N ILE A 19 4.32 15.04 25.64
CA ILE A 19 3.77 13.70 25.53
C ILE A 19 2.39 13.73 24.84
N GLU A 20 1.71 14.87 24.88
CA GLU A 20 0.40 15.03 24.27
C GLU A 20 0.49 15.05 22.74
N PRO A 21 -0.41 14.36 22.03
CA PRO A 21 -0.47 14.44 20.59
C PRO A 21 -0.87 15.84 20.13
N GLN A 22 -0.22 16.34 19.10
CA GLN A 22 -0.53 17.63 18.53
C GLN A 22 -1.77 17.64 17.67
N MET A 23 -2.08 16.49 17.07
CA MET A 23 -3.27 16.30 16.25
C MET A 23 -3.92 14.96 16.54
N ARG A 24 -5.24 14.92 16.35
CA ARG A 24 -6.05 13.69 16.36
C ARG A 24 -6.89 13.66 15.11
N LEU A 25 -6.74 12.62 14.30
CA LEU A 25 -7.53 12.38 13.10
C LEU A 25 -8.63 11.39 13.47
N THR A 26 -9.88 11.82 13.37
CA THR A 26 -11.04 10.98 13.72
C THR A 26 -11.94 10.87 12.49
N GLY A 27 -12.05 9.67 11.94
CA GLY A 27 -12.83 9.40 10.75
C GLY A 27 -14.33 9.35 10.97
N PRO A 28 -15.10 9.41 9.89
CA PRO A 28 -16.56 9.44 9.94
C PRO A 28 -17.15 8.12 10.47
N SER A 29 -16.54 7.00 10.17
CA SER A 29 -17.01 5.66 10.57
C SER A 29 -16.92 5.39 12.07
N LYS A 30 -16.00 6.08 12.77
CA LYS A 30 -15.62 5.78 14.17
C LYS A 30 -15.21 4.32 14.38
N SER A 31 -14.79 3.63 13.32
CA SER A 31 -14.21 2.30 13.40
C SER A 31 -12.78 2.38 13.91
N PRO A 32 -12.28 1.36 14.62
CA PRO A 32 -10.86 1.29 14.95
C PRO A 32 -9.99 1.34 13.70
N TYR A 33 -8.89 2.09 13.74
CA TYR A 33 -7.89 2.08 12.70
C TYR A 33 -6.84 1.01 13.00
N LEU A 34 -6.65 0.08 12.07
CA LEU A 34 -5.69 -1.02 12.19
C LEU A 34 -4.35 -0.68 11.56
N SER A 35 -4.38 0.13 10.52
CA SER A 35 -3.17 0.50 9.77
C SER A 35 -3.09 1.99 9.50
N VAL A 36 -1.86 2.50 9.36
CA VAL A 36 -1.58 3.90 9.07
C VAL A 36 -0.33 4.03 8.22
N ALA A 37 -0.37 4.89 7.21
CA ALA A 37 0.78 5.27 6.40
C ALA A 37 0.83 6.78 6.21
N SER A 38 2.03 7.32 5.92
CA SER A 38 2.17 8.74 5.59
C SER A 38 3.27 8.95 4.56
N ASN A 39 3.02 9.87 3.64
CA ASN A 39 4.03 10.36 2.70
C ASN A 39 4.63 11.72 3.14
N GLY A 40 4.27 12.22 4.33
CA GLY A 40 4.71 13.51 4.89
C GLY A 40 3.72 14.66 4.67
N MET A 41 2.88 14.61 3.65
CA MET A 41 1.81 15.57 3.37
C MET A 41 0.44 14.97 3.70
N TYR A 42 0.24 13.73 3.28
CA TYR A 42 -0.98 12.97 3.51
C TYR A 42 -0.75 11.83 4.51
N VAL A 43 -1.83 11.47 5.18
CA VAL A 43 -1.92 10.28 6.03
C VAL A 43 -3.05 9.43 5.48
N ALA A 44 -2.79 8.15 5.28
CA ALA A 44 -3.81 7.17 4.97
C ALA A 44 -4.02 6.27 6.19
N THR A 45 -5.28 5.93 6.47
CA THR A 45 -5.68 5.10 7.60
C THR A 45 -6.61 4.01 7.12
N GLY A 46 -6.35 2.76 7.52
CA GLY A 46 -7.20 1.61 7.21
C GLY A 46 -7.97 1.15 8.44
N THR A 47 -9.25 0.90 8.28
CA THR A 47 -10.13 0.54 9.40
C THR A 47 -10.30 -0.97 9.57
N GLU A 48 -10.78 -1.36 10.75
CA GLU A 48 -11.46 -2.62 10.99
C GLU A 48 -12.78 -2.65 10.22
N LEU A 49 -13.18 -3.82 9.74
CA LEU A 49 -14.46 -4.06 9.09
C LEU A 49 -15.61 -3.73 10.02
N LYS A 50 -16.56 -2.94 9.54
CA LYS A 50 -17.77 -2.62 10.27
C LYS A 50 -19.00 -2.80 9.39
N GLY A 51 -19.74 -3.84 9.66
CA GLY A 51 -20.85 -4.23 8.78
C GLY A 51 -20.32 -4.86 7.51
N SER A 52 -20.45 -4.17 6.38
CA SER A 52 -19.93 -4.58 5.09
C SER A 52 -18.70 -3.77 4.65
N ASP A 53 -18.33 -2.73 5.40
CA ASP A 53 -17.42 -1.72 4.91
C ASP A 53 -16.15 -1.64 5.75
N ALA A 54 -15.01 -1.81 5.10
CA ALA A 54 -13.69 -1.44 5.61
C ALA A 54 -13.19 -0.23 4.81
N MET A 55 -12.80 0.83 5.50
CA MET A 55 -12.56 2.13 4.88
C MET A 55 -11.09 2.51 4.87
N ILE A 56 -10.67 3.13 3.77
CA ILE A 56 -9.40 3.86 3.70
C ILE A 56 -9.74 5.36 3.76
N ASP A 57 -9.40 6.02 4.87
CA ASP A 57 -9.52 7.45 4.99
C ASP A 57 -8.17 8.12 4.63
N VAL A 58 -8.20 9.10 3.75
CA VAL A 58 -7.02 9.89 3.35
C VAL A 58 -7.14 11.30 3.92
N TRP A 59 -6.11 11.74 4.63
CA TRP A 59 -6.06 13.01 5.35
C TRP A 59 -4.97 13.92 4.80
N ASP A 60 -5.28 15.21 4.64
CA ASP A 60 -4.27 16.25 4.46
C ASP A 60 -3.85 16.79 5.84
N LEU A 61 -2.57 16.69 6.17
CA LEU A 61 -2.05 17.17 7.46
C LEU A 61 -2.18 18.69 7.66
N ARG A 62 -2.49 19.43 6.61
CA ARG A 62 -2.76 20.87 6.68
C ARG A 62 -4.23 21.16 7.03
N GLN A 63 -5.12 20.19 6.82
CA GLN A 63 -6.55 20.30 7.08
C GLN A 63 -7.08 18.99 7.65
N THR A 64 -7.03 18.86 8.96
CA THR A 64 -7.27 17.58 9.67
C THR A 64 -8.69 17.42 10.22
N SER A 65 -9.61 18.30 9.87
CA SER A 65 -11.00 18.28 10.38
C SER A 65 -11.81 17.10 9.83
N THR A 66 -11.57 16.76 8.57
CA THR A 66 -12.24 15.65 7.86
C THR A 66 -11.25 15.02 6.89
N PRO A 67 -11.41 13.74 6.54
CA PRO A 67 -10.63 13.14 5.46
C PRO A 67 -10.91 13.87 4.14
N VAL A 68 -9.90 13.94 3.29
CA VAL A 68 -10.01 14.50 1.94
C VAL A 68 -10.77 13.51 1.06
N HIS A 69 -10.47 12.23 1.24
CA HIS A 69 -11.13 11.12 0.54
C HIS A 69 -11.38 9.98 1.53
N THR A 70 -12.45 9.23 1.30
CA THR A 70 -12.77 7.97 1.96
C THR A 70 -13.13 6.97 0.88
N TYR A 71 -12.42 5.84 0.85
CA TYR A 71 -12.68 4.73 -0.04
C TYR A 71 -13.27 3.58 0.77
N SER A 72 -14.41 3.05 0.35
CA SER A 72 -15.20 2.06 1.10
C SER A 72 -15.38 0.72 0.40
N GLU A 73 -15.04 0.63 -0.88
CA GLU A 73 -15.24 -0.56 -1.70
C GLU A 73 -13.93 -1.25 -2.11
N VAL A 74 -12.76 -0.68 -1.72
CA VAL A 74 -11.44 -1.25 -2.05
C VAL A 74 -11.22 -2.59 -1.38
N HIS A 75 -11.66 -2.73 -0.12
CA HIS A 75 -11.51 -3.95 0.67
C HIS A 75 -12.83 -4.37 1.32
N SER A 76 -13.06 -5.69 1.35
CA SER A 76 -14.25 -6.30 1.96
C SER A 76 -13.99 -6.87 3.36
N ASP A 77 -12.81 -6.67 3.93
CA ASP A 77 -12.42 -7.11 5.27
C ASP A 77 -11.37 -6.15 5.86
N ASP A 78 -10.92 -6.39 7.07
CA ASP A 78 -9.94 -5.58 7.82
C ASP A 78 -8.74 -5.15 6.99
N ILE A 79 -8.44 -3.84 6.98
CA ILE A 79 -7.30 -3.27 6.26
C ILE A 79 -6.07 -3.29 7.17
N THR A 80 -5.29 -4.35 7.05
CA THR A 80 -4.19 -4.66 7.97
C THR A 80 -2.91 -3.90 7.69
N SER A 81 -2.70 -3.48 6.43
CA SER A 81 -1.45 -2.85 6.02
C SER A 81 -1.66 -1.77 4.98
N LEU A 82 -1.01 -0.63 5.19
CA LEU A 82 -0.96 0.50 4.27
C LEU A 82 0.48 0.97 4.12
N VAL A 83 0.88 1.31 2.90
CA VAL A 83 2.19 1.92 2.65
C VAL A 83 2.17 2.78 1.39
N PHE A 84 2.60 4.05 1.50
CA PHE A 84 2.79 4.91 0.34
C PHE A 84 4.02 4.47 -0.47
N HIS A 85 3.98 4.77 -1.76
CA HIS A 85 5.11 4.50 -2.64
C HIS A 85 6.37 5.24 -2.15
N PRO A 86 7.56 4.59 -2.14
CA PRO A 86 8.79 5.21 -1.67
C PRO A 86 9.30 6.32 -2.60
N ASP A 87 9.05 6.23 -3.91
CA ASP A 87 9.38 7.29 -4.85
C ASP A 87 8.35 8.40 -4.80
N ARG A 88 8.69 9.44 -4.05
CA ARG A 88 7.84 10.62 -3.88
C ARG A 88 7.89 11.60 -5.05
N SER A 89 8.80 11.41 -5.99
CA SER A 89 8.95 12.31 -7.13
C SER A 89 7.93 12.01 -8.24
N GLN A 90 7.63 10.73 -8.45
CA GLN A 90 6.73 10.28 -9.50
C GLN A 90 5.42 9.68 -8.96
N HIS A 91 5.49 9.00 -7.80
CA HIS A 91 4.40 8.19 -7.27
C HIS A 91 3.99 8.61 -5.84
N ALA A 92 4.12 9.91 -5.51
CA ALA A 92 3.87 10.42 -4.16
C ALA A 92 2.48 10.09 -3.59
N ASN A 93 1.49 9.95 -4.48
CA ASN A 93 0.10 9.70 -4.12
C ASN A 93 -0.32 8.23 -4.22
N ILE A 94 0.58 7.36 -4.68
CA ILE A 94 0.27 5.94 -4.79
C ILE A 94 0.35 5.28 -3.42
N LEU A 95 -0.76 4.70 -3.01
CA LEU A 95 -0.93 3.95 -1.77
C LEU A 95 -1.11 2.47 -2.10
N LEU A 96 -0.31 1.63 -1.48
CA LEU A 96 -0.49 0.19 -1.47
C LEU A 96 -1.27 -0.18 -0.22
N SER A 97 -2.33 -0.94 -0.36
CA SER A 97 -3.13 -1.49 0.73
C SER A 97 -3.19 -3.01 0.67
N GLY A 98 -3.37 -3.63 1.82
CA GLY A 98 -3.57 -5.07 1.96
C GLY A 98 -4.55 -5.38 3.07
N GLY A 99 -5.46 -6.31 2.83
CA GLY A 99 -6.54 -6.66 3.74
C GLY A 99 -6.61 -8.14 4.11
N MET A 100 -7.45 -8.45 5.07
CA MET A 100 -7.76 -9.83 5.46
C MET A 100 -8.58 -10.56 4.39
N ASP A 101 -9.17 -9.82 3.45
CA ASP A 101 -9.82 -10.34 2.24
C ASP A 101 -8.85 -10.98 1.22
N GLY A 102 -7.55 -10.83 1.47
CA GLY A 102 -6.49 -11.35 0.59
C GLY A 102 -6.18 -10.46 -0.60
N LEU A 103 -6.78 -9.27 -0.69
CA LEU A 103 -6.52 -8.34 -1.76
C LEU A 103 -5.30 -7.46 -1.46
N ILE A 104 -4.52 -7.20 -2.51
CA ILE A 104 -3.52 -6.13 -2.58
C ILE A 104 -4.02 -5.11 -3.58
N CYS A 105 -4.12 -3.85 -3.19
CA CYS A 105 -4.61 -2.80 -4.07
C CYS A 105 -3.60 -1.67 -4.14
N ALA A 106 -3.34 -1.16 -5.35
CA ALA A 106 -2.63 0.09 -5.56
C ALA A 106 -3.67 1.17 -5.91
N THR A 107 -3.68 2.26 -5.14
CA THR A 107 -4.68 3.33 -5.25
C THR A 107 -3.99 4.68 -5.39
N ASP A 108 -4.44 5.50 -6.33
CA ASP A 108 -4.03 6.91 -6.44
C ASP A 108 -4.88 7.77 -5.51
N THR A 109 -4.32 8.17 -4.40
CA THR A 109 -5.00 8.98 -3.38
C THR A 109 -5.27 10.43 -3.81
N SER A 110 -4.83 10.86 -4.98
CA SER A 110 -5.18 12.18 -5.54
C SER A 110 -6.55 12.20 -6.22
N ILE A 111 -7.11 11.03 -6.52
CA ILE A 111 -8.38 10.86 -7.20
C ILE A 111 -9.47 10.62 -6.16
N LYS A 112 -10.57 11.39 -6.27
CA LYS A 112 -11.66 11.31 -5.31
C LYS A 112 -12.59 10.13 -5.56
N THR A 113 -12.89 9.85 -6.84
CA THR A 113 -13.78 8.76 -7.24
C THR A 113 -13.06 7.45 -7.03
N GLU A 114 -13.62 6.56 -6.22
CA GLU A 114 -12.98 5.31 -5.82
C GLU A 114 -12.68 4.40 -7.01
N GLU A 115 -13.63 4.25 -7.92
CA GLU A 115 -13.50 3.46 -9.14
C GLU A 115 -12.32 3.91 -10.02
N ASP A 116 -12.11 5.24 -10.13
CA ASP A 116 -11.01 5.80 -10.92
C ASP A 116 -9.68 5.83 -10.13
N ALA A 117 -9.76 5.80 -8.81
CA ALA A 117 -8.59 5.86 -7.92
C ALA A 117 -7.86 4.52 -7.86
N VAL A 118 -8.55 3.39 -8.03
CA VAL A 118 -7.95 2.06 -8.02
C VAL A 118 -7.16 1.85 -9.31
N VAL A 119 -5.83 1.78 -9.17
CA VAL A 119 -4.89 1.60 -10.28
C VAL A 119 -4.82 0.13 -10.68
N SER A 120 -4.65 -0.75 -9.69
CA SER A 120 -4.51 -2.18 -9.91
C SER A 120 -4.87 -2.97 -8.65
N VAL A 121 -5.34 -4.22 -8.84
CA VAL A 121 -5.76 -5.12 -7.76
C VAL A 121 -5.22 -6.52 -8.02
N GLY A 122 -4.62 -7.11 -6.98
CA GLY A 122 -4.18 -8.51 -6.97
C GLY A 122 -4.86 -9.29 -5.85
N ASN A 123 -5.13 -10.58 -6.10
CA ASN A 123 -5.67 -11.48 -5.08
C ASN A 123 -4.64 -12.55 -4.73
N THR A 124 -4.21 -12.56 -3.47
CA THR A 124 -3.22 -13.52 -2.95
C THR A 124 -3.85 -14.82 -2.49
N ASN A 125 -5.17 -14.92 -2.49
CA ASN A 125 -5.94 -16.06 -1.94
C ASN A 125 -5.61 -16.39 -0.46
N ALA A 126 -5.05 -15.44 0.28
CA ALA A 126 -4.70 -15.63 1.69
C ALA A 126 -4.82 -14.30 2.44
N SER A 127 -5.40 -14.30 3.62
CA SER A 127 -5.49 -13.12 4.47
C SER A 127 -4.11 -12.51 4.73
N LEU A 128 -3.97 -11.22 4.54
CA LEU A 128 -2.70 -10.52 4.59
C LEU A 128 -2.42 -9.91 5.96
N ALA A 129 -1.20 -10.11 6.44
CA ALA A 129 -0.66 -9.45 7.62
C ALA A 129 0.09 -8.17 7.24
N ARG A 130 0.77 -8.16 6.09
CA ARG A 130 1.58 -7.02 5.66
C ARG A 130 1.79 -7.01 4.15
N VAL A 131 1.76 -5.80 3.60
CA VAL A 131 2.22 -5.52 2.23
C VAL A 131 3.31 -4.45 2.24
N GLY A 132 4.10 -4.38 1.19
CA GLY A 132 5.10 -3.34 1.04
C GLY A 132 5.78 -3.34 -0.32
N TRP A 133 6.43 -2.24 -0.64
CA TRP A 133 7.21 -2.08 -1.85
C TRP A 133 8.55 -2.81 -1.70
N ALA A 134 8.90 -3.61 -2.68
CA ALA A 134 10.18 -4.28 -2.74
C ALA A 134 11.16 -3.41 -3.56
N ALA A 135 12.40 -3.30 -3.08
CA ALA A 135 13.44 -2.67 -3.88
C ALA A 135 13.87 -3.64 -4.99
N TYR A 136 13.93 -3.16 -6.23
CA TYR A 136 14.69 -3.89 -7.24
C TYR A 136 16.16 -3.91 -6.79
N PRO A 137 16.82 -5.06 -6.75
CA PRO A 137 18.28 -5.05 -6.72
C PRO A 137 18.74 -4.25 -7.93
N THR A 138 19.61 -3.29 -7.74
CA THR A 138 20.14 -2.40 -8.80
C THR A 138 20.78 -3.13 -9.97
N SER A 139 21.01 -4.44 -9.85
CA SER A 139 21.49 -5.34 -10.90
C SER A 139 20.40 -5.92 -11.82
N TYR A 140 19.13 -5.75 -11.47
CA TYR A 140 18.00 -6.14 -12.33
C TYR A 140 17.33 -4.89 -12.92
N CYS A 141 18.09 -4.08 -13.65
CA CYS A 141 17.48 -3.26 -14.68
C CYS A 141 16.90 -4.24 -15.70
N PHE A 142 15.62 -4.51 -15.62
CA PHE A 142 14.87 -5.06 -16.73
C PHE A 142 14.87 -3.97 -17.81
N THR A 143 15.93 -3.93 -18.61
CA THR A 143 15.79 -3.40 -19.96
C THR A 143 14.91 -4.43 -20.66
N PRO A 144 13.71 -4.09 -21.12
CA PRO A 144 12.98 -4.98 -22.00
C PRO A 144 13.82 -5.10 -23.28
N SER A 145 14.64 -6.14 -23.34
CA SER A 145 15.30 -6.57 -24.57
C SER A 145 14.27 -7.32 -25.41
N VAL A 146 13.23 -6.61 -25.81
CA VAL A 146 12.48 -6.98 -27.00
C VAL A 146 13.11 -6.18 -28.11
N PRO A 147 13.81 -6.80 -29.08
CA PRO A 147 14.13 -6.11 -30.32
C PRO A 147 12.77 -5.73 -30.90
N VAL A 148 12.52 -4.45 -31.05
CA VAL A 148 11.41 -3.97 -31.89
C VAL A 148 11.80 -4.38 -33.32
N ALA A 149 11.42 -5.60 -33.70
CA ALA A 149 11.35 -5.97 -35.10
C ALA A 149 10.17 -5.17 -35.67
N ASP A 150 10.44 -4.48 -36.78
CA ASP A 150 9.50 -3.67 -37.53
C ASP A 150 8.08 -4.29 -37.53
N VAL A 151 7.21 -3.74 -36.70
CA VAL A 151 5.78 -3.97 -36.78
C VAL A 151 5.20 -2.74 -37.40
N ASP A 152 4.74 -2.86 -38.65
CA ASP A 152 3.92 -1.83 -39.30
C ASP A 152 2.73 -1.53 -38.39
N MET A 153 2.76 -0.37 -37.72
CA MET A 153 1.68 0.10 -36.86
C MET A 153 0.59 0.68 -37.76
N ASP A 154 -0.52 -0.01 -37.86
CA ASP A 154 -1.74 0.56 -38.43
C ASP A 154 -2.24 1.71 -37.56
N ASP A 155 -2.68 2.80 -38.19
CA ASP A 155 -3.10 4.08 -37.61
C ASP A 155 -4.26 3.99 -36.58
N HIS A 156 -4.80 2.81 -36.31
CA HIS A 156 -5.88 2.59 -35.36
C HIS A 156 -5.42 2.33 -33.92
N ASP A 157 -4.16 2.00 -33.68
CA ASP A 157 -3.62 1.69 -32.33
C ASP A 157 -3.09 2.92 -31.59
N GLN A 158 -3.05 4.09 -32.22
CA GLN A 158 -2.54 5.32 -31.57
C GLN A 158 -3.50 5.90 -30.51
N GLN A 159 -4.74 5.38 -30.39
CA GLN A 159 -5.71 5.87 -29.42
C GLN A 159 -5.69 5.13 -28.09
N LEU A 160 -4.93 4.03 -27.97
CA LEU A 160 -4.77 3.27 -26.72
C LEU A 160 -3.59 3.71 -25.85
N VAL A 161 -2.70 4.57 -26.38
CA VAL A 161 -1.46 5.00 -25.70
C VAL A 161 -1.67 6.16 -24.70
N SER A 162 -2.86 6.74 -24.63
CA SER A 162 -3.11 7.97 -23.85
C SER A 162 -3.49 7.72 -22.37
N ASN A 163 -3.56 6.49 -21.89
CA ASN A 163 -3.91 6.18 -20.50
C ASN A 163 -2.75 5.60 -19.66
N GLU A 164 -1.54 5.55 -20.17
CA GLU A 164 -0.37 5.10 -19.39
C GLU A 164 0.12 6.21 -18.44
N ARG A 165 -0.72 6.56 -17.46
CA ARG A 165 -0.38 7.53 -16.42
C ARG A 165 0.58 6.96 -15.38
N TRP A 166 0.79 5.65 -15.38
CA TRP A 166 1.51 4.92 -14.36
C TRP A 166 2.58 4.03 -14.99
N HIS A 167 3.77 4.59 -15.21
CA HIS A 167 4.90 3.80 -15.66
C HIS A 167 5.66 3.23 -14.46
N HIS A 168 5.62 1.91 -14.32
CA HIS A 168 6.45 1.10 -13.42
C HIS A 168 6.34 1.44 -11.94
N LEU A 169 5.22 1.06 -11.33
CA LEU A 169 5.06 1.10 -9.87
C LEU A 169 6.09 0.21 -9.15
N GLY A 170 6.56 -0.82 -9.82
CA GLY A 170 7.59 -1.71 -9.30
C GLY A 170 7.05 -2.91 -8.52
N PRO A 171 7.97 -3.74 -7.98
CA PRO A 171 7.58 -4.95 -7.28
C PRO A 171 7.07 -4.66 -5.89
N VAL A 172 6.08 -5.45 -5.47
CA VAL A 172 5.55 -5.46 -4.12
C VAL A 172 5.67 -6.85 -3.51
N TYR A 173 5.73 -6.90 -2.20
CA TYR A 173 5.65 -8.13 -1.45
C TYR A 173 4.38 -8.16 -0.62
N ALA A 174 3.85 -9.37 -0.42
CA ALA A 174 2.78 -9.65 0.52
C ALA A 174 3.19 -10.76 1.47
N ILE A 175 2.89 -10.56 2.75
CA ILE A 175 3.06 -11.55 3.80
C ILE A 175 1.68 -11.91 4.33
N SER A 176 1.32 -13.19 4.22
CA SER A 176 0.05 -13.67 4.74
C SER A 176 0.10 -13.92 6.25
N ASN A 177 -1.08 -14.03 6.88
CA ASN A 177 -1.22 -14.46 8.27
C ASN A 177 -0.71 -15.90 8.48
N MET A 178 -0.63 -16.69 7.41
CA MET A 178 -0.03 -18.04 7.42
C MET A 178 1.49 -18.05 7.25
N GLN A 179 2.14 -16.87 7.32
CA GLN A 179 3.59 -16.67 7.20
C GLN A 179 4.16 -17.08 5.81
N THR A 180 3.36 -17.00 4.76
CA THR A 180 3.83 -17.14 3.38
C THR A 180 4.21 -15.78 2.83
N LEU A 181 5.26 -15.74 2.01
CA LEU A 181 5.69 -14.55 1.27
C LEU A 181 5.39 -14.75 -0.21
N SER A 182 4.79 -13.76 -0.83
CA SER A 182 4.61 -13.67 -2.27
C SER A 182 5.15 -12.35 -2.82
N LEU A 183 5.61 -12.37 -4.06
CA LEU A 183 6.11 -11.22 -4.79
C LEU A 183 5.25 -10.99 -6.02
N TRP A 184 4.92 -9.73 -6.28
CA TRP A 184 3.98 -9.30 -7.30
C TRP A 184 4.54 -8.13 -8.08
N ASP A 185 4.13 -8.01 -9.33
CA ASP A 185 4.32 -6.80 -10.13
C ASP A 185 3.11 -5.88 -9.89
N ALA A 186 3.34 -4.70 -9.33
CA ALA A 186 2.25 -3.78 -8.97
C ALA A 186 1.53 -3.16 -10.18
N ASP A 187 2.14 -3.17 -11.35
CA ASP A 187 1.51 -2.60 -12.56
C ASP A 187 0.32 -3.45 -13.03
N LYS A 188 0.43 -4.78 -12.91
CA LYS A 188 -0.58 -5.74 -13.36
C LYS A 188 -1.08 -6.66 -12.27
N PHE A 189 -0.43 -6.64 -11.12
CA PHE A 189 -0.54 -7.63 -10.05
C PHE A 189 -0.43 -9.08 -10.53
N ASP A 190 0.47 -9.30 -11.47
CA ASP A 190 0.90 -10.64 -11.82
C ASP A 190 1.81 -11.18 -10.72
N CYS A 191 1.51 -12.38 -10.24
CA CYS A 191 2.33 -13.04 -9.23
C CYS A 191 3.69 -13.45 -9.83
N ILE A 192 4.77 -12.84 -9.35
CA ILE A 192 6.13 -13.18 -9.78
C ILE A 192 6.60 -14.45 -9.08
N LYS A 193 6.26 -14.63 -7.81
CA LYS A 193 6.66 -15.78 -7.00
C LYS A 193 5.73 -15.98 -5.81
N GLU A 194 5.18 -17.18 -5.69
CA GLU A 194 4.38 -17.62 -4.55
C GLU A 194 5.11 -18.64 -3.68
N GLY A 195 4.66 -18.76 -2.42
CA GLY A 195 4.96 -19.90 -1.57
C GLY A 195 6.38 -19.95 -1.02
N VAL A 196 7.05 -18.80 -0.90
CA VAL A 196 8.29 -18.75 -0.13
C VAL A 196 7.93 -18.78 1.35
N GLU A 197 8.01 -19.96 1.98
CA GLU A 197 7.97 -20.02 3.45
C GLU A 197 9.08 -19.13 4.00
N VAL A 198 8.69 -18.16 4.80
CA VAL A 198 9.66 -17.38 5.60
C VAL A 198 10.19 -18.34 6.66
N ARG A 199 11.27 -19.07 6.35
CA ARG A 199 11.93 -19.90 7.33
C ARG A 199 12.33 -19.02 8.49
N LYS A 200 11.81 -19.30 9.69
CA LYS A 200 12.37 -18.73 10.92
C LYS A 200 13.88 -19.01 10.88
N PRO A 201 14.74 -18.01 11.10
CA PRO A 201 16.17 -18.28 11.18
C PRO A 201 16.37 -19.35 12.24
N THR A 202 16.79 -20.54 11.82
CA THR A 202 17.13 -21.63 12.70
C THR A 202 18.40 -21.20 13.43
N SER A 203 18.27 -20.70 14.67
CA SER A 203 19.33 -20.23 15.54
C SER A 203 20.01 -18.90 15.12
N PHE A 204 19.42 -17.79 15.49
CA PHE A 204 20.20 -16.59 15.75
C PHE A 204 20.92 -16.82 17.11
N ARG A 205 22.18 -17.30 17.10
CA ARG A 205 23.07 -17.18 18.25
C ARG A 205 23.57 -15.74 18.24
N PRO A 206 23.20 -14.92 19.23
CA PRO A 206 23.81 -13.61 19.36
C PRO A 206 25.31 -13.74 19.49
N PRO A 207 26.14 -12.91 18.84
CA PRO A 207 27.59 -13.07 18.82
C PRO A 207 28.29 -12.86 20.19
N TRP A 208 27.52 -12.55 21.25
CA TRP A 208 28.00 -12.34 22.62
C TRP A 208 27.69 -13.50 23.60
N VAL A 209 27.13 -14.60 23.14
CA VAL A 209 27.00 -15.81 23.95
C VAL A 209 28.24 -16.68 23.71
N THR A 210 29.29 -16.49 24.52
CA THR A 210 30.40 -17.44 24.67
C THR A 210 30.01 -18.50 25.70
N ASP A 211 30.24 -19.78 25.38
CA ASP A 211 30.05 -20.92 26.29
C ASP A 211 30.92 -20.77 27.55
#